data_02bf20ca423944dfae7782b9010b261f
#
_entry.id   02bf20ca423944dfae7782b9010b261f
#
_cell.length_a   1.000
_cell.length_b   1.000
_cell.length_c   1.000
_cell.angle_alpha   90.00
_cell.angle_beta   90.00
_cell.angle_gamma   90.00
#
_symmetry.space_group_name_H-M   'P 1'
#
loop_
_entity.id
_entity.type
_entity.pdbx_description
1 polymer ?
#
loop_
_entity_poly.entity_id
_entity_poly.type
_entity_poly.pdbx_seq_one_letter_code
_entity_poly.pdbx_strand_id
1 'polypeptide(L)'
;LNDDTIIKPQTMFCLLEAAILKNNKAIIVGATYSMDGKYATYGGRTKSGTIPLESDTLTKVSYFNGNIVLIPSAVFDKIGMLDSYFSHSKGDFDYGMRASKAGFEIFQVGKYLGYCDLHSRIDKWCDPNIPFKKRWKMLHLPNGMPPHETFYLNRRHYGILSAVFHFCTVYIRCFLPSLWNRRNRK
;
A
#
# COMPACT_ATOMS: atom_id res chain seq x y z
N LEU A 1 -2.22 11.12 6.62
CA LEU A 1 -1.25 11.66 5.64
C LEU A 1 0.15 11.21 5.99
N ASN A 2 0.94 10.87 4.96
CA ASN A 2 2.39 10.68 5.11
C ASN A 2 3.11 12.02 5.08
N ASP A 3 4.23 12.11 5.77
CA ASP A 3 5.05 13.32 5.93
C ASP A 3 5.81 13.72 4.65
N ASP A 4 6.02 12.79 3.72
CA ASP A 4 6.67 12.98 2.42
C ASP A 4 5.68 13.27 1.27
N THR A 5 4.40 13.46 1.58
CA THR A 5 3.35 13.69 0.58
C THR A 5 2.96 15.16 0.49
N ILE A 6 3.10 15.76 -0.68
CA ILE A 6 2.64 17.13 -0.97
C ILE A 6 1.20 17.06 -1.47
N ILE A 7 0.25 17.58 -0.71
CA ILE A 7 -1.17 17.59 -1.08
C ILE A 7 -1.54 18.81 -1.93
N LYS A 8 -2.51 18.65 -2.81
CA LYS A 8 -3.12 19.76 -3.57
C LYS A 8 -4.09 20.57 -2.68
N PRO A 9 -4.32 21.87 -2.95
CA PRO A 9 -5.20 22.70 -2.11
C PRO A 9 -6.60 22.15 -1.90
N GLN A 10 -7.18 21.52 -2.91
CA GLN A 10 -8.55 20.96 -2.87
C GLN A 10 -8.64 19.55 -2.25
N THR A 11 -7.52 18.96 -1.82
CA THR A 11 -7.47 17.56 -1.35
C THR A 11 -8.47 17.25 -0.24
N MET A 12 -8.50 18.10 0.80
CA MET A 12 -9.41 17.89 1.93
C MET A 12 -10.87 17.98 1.51
N PHE A 13 -11.19 18.93 0.64
CA PHE A 13 -12.55 19.10 0.11
C PHE A 13 -12.99 17.85 -0.67
N CYS A 14 -12.17 17.36 -1.59
CA CYS A 14 -12.47 16.16 -2.38
C CYS A 14 -12.66 14.90 -1.50
N LEU A 15 -11.83 14.74 -0.45
CA LEU A 15 -11.97 13.61 0.48
C LEU A 15 -13.29 13.69 1.28
N LEU A 16 -13.64 14.86 1.80
CA LEU A 16 -14.84 15.07 2.59
C LEU A 16 -16.10 14.91 1.72
N GLU A 17 -16.13 15.48 0.52
CA GLU A 17 -17.21 15.32 -0.44
C GLU A 17 -17.46 13.83 -0.78
N ALA A 18 -16.39 13.09 -1.06
CA ALA A 18 -16.47 11.66 -1.32
C ALA A 18 -16.97 10.87 -0.10
N ALA A 19 -16.54 11.25 1.12
CA ALA A 19 -17.01 10.60 2.34
C ALA A 19 -18.51 10.86 2.58
N ILE A 20 -18.99 12.08 2.38
CA ILE A 20 -20.40 12.43 2.48
C ILE A 20 -21.22 11.64 1.45
N LEU A 21 -20.75 11.57 0.20
CA LEU A 21 -21.40 10.79 -0.87
C LEU A 21 -21.51 9.29 -0.51
N LYS A 22 -20.64 8.79 0.35
CA LYS A 22 -20.68 7.41 0.87
C LYS A 22 -21.25 7.32 2.30
N ASN A 23 -22.04 8.34 2.72
CA ASN A 23 -22.70 8.40 4.02
C ASN A 23 -21.71 8.22 5.21
N ASN A 24 -20.46 8.63 5.07
CA ASN A 24 -19.37 8.44 6.04
C ASN A 24 -19.18 6.97 6.49
N LYS A 25 -19.46 6.00 5.61
CA LYS A 25 -19.35 4.55 5.89
C LYS A 25 -18.33 3.84 5.00
N ALA A 26 -17.51 4.59 4.27
CA ALA A 26 -16.44 4.02 3.43
C ALA A 26 -15.12 4.76 3.69
N ILE A 27 -14.01 4.04 3.55
CA ILE A 27 -12.67 4.65 3.54
C ILE A 27 -12.48 5.35 2.20
N ILE A 28 -12.00 6.59 2.25
CA ILE A 28 -11.72 7.38 1.04
C ILE A 28 -10.22 7.57 0.88
N VAL A 29 -9.72 7.24 -0.29
CA VAL A 29 -8.30 7.25 -0.63
C VAL A 29 -8.03 8.27 -1.72
N GLY A 30 -7.03 9.11 -1.52
CA GLY A 30 -6.46 9.96 -2.56
C GLY A 30 -5.27 9.27 -3.22
N ALA A 31 -5.15 9.39 -4.54
CA ALA A 31 -3.95 8.94 -5.25
C ALA A 31 -2.95 10.08 -5.41
N THR A 32 -1.66 9.71 -5.52
CA THR A 32 -0.56 10.64 -5.77
C THR A 32 0.12 10.35 -7.11
N TYR A 33 0.70 11.40 -7.67
CA TYR A 33 1.61 11.34 -8.82
C TYR A 33 3.07 11.49 -8.38
N SER A 34 3.98 11.07 -9.26
CA SER A 34 5.38 11.46 -9.17
C SER A 34 5.53 13.00 -9.27
N MET A 35 6.62 13.55 -8.70
CA MET A 35 6.86 14.99 -8.71
C MET A 35 6.96 15.58 -10.13
N ASP A 36 7.38 14.77 -11.10
CA ASP A 36 7.42 15.15 -12.53
C ASP A 36 6.06 14.96 -13.25
N GLY A 37 5.03 14.50 -12.56
CA GLY A 37 3.66 14.36 -13.07
C GLY A 37 3.46 13.25 -14.11
N LYS A 38 4.38 12.29 -14.24
CA LYS A 38 4.32 11.29 -15.34
C LYS A 38 3.54 10.02 -15.02
N TYR A 39 3.51 9.60 -13.76
CA TYR A 39 2.88 8.33 -13.37
C TYR A 39 2.30 8.36 -11.96
N ALA A 40 1.28 7.55 -11.73
CA ALA A 40 0.71 7.32 -10.42
C ALA A 40 1.68 6.55 -9.52
N THR A 41 1.83 6.97 -8.27
CA THR A 41 2.79 6.40 -7.33
C THR A 41 2.12 5.61 -6.21
N TYR A 42 1.23 6.26 -5.47
CA TYR A 42 0.50 5.67 -4.35
C TYR A 42 -1.00 5.95 -4.47
N GLY A 43 -1.82 5.14 -3.79
CA GLY A 43 -3.27 5.29 -3.81
C GLY A 43 -3.98 4.01 -3.41
N GLY A 44 -5.24 3.90 -3.81
CA GLY A 44 -6.02 2.69 -3.71
C GLY A 44 -5.48 1.59 -4.63
N ARG A 45 -5.67 0.33 -4.22
CA ARG A 45 -5.23 -0.84 -4.99
C ARG A 45 -6.42 -1.72 -5.34
N THR A 46 -6.53 -2.09 -6.61
CA THR A 46 -7.47 -3.11 -7.07
C THR A 46 -7.07 -4.49 -6.53
N LYS A 47 -7.87 -5.51 -6.76
CA LYS A 47 -7.52 -6.91 -6.43
C LYS A 47 -6.23 -7.36 -7.12
N SER A 48 -5.93 -6.84 -8.31
CA SER A 48 -4.68 -7.11 -9.04
C SER A 48 -3.47 -6.31 -8.54
N GLY A 49 -3.67 -5.38 -7.59
CA GLY A 49 -2.62 -4.53 -7.03
C GLY A 49 -2.32 -3.26 -7.84
N THR A 50 -3.09 -2.97 -8.89
CA THR A 50 -2.91 -1.76 -9.70
C THR A 50 -3.60 -0.56 -9.06
N ILE A 51 -3.04 0.64 -9.25
CA ILE A 51 -3.70 1.91 -8.90
C ILE A 51 -4.69 2.25 -10.02
N PRO A 52 -5.97 2.55 -9.70
CA PRO A 52 -6.92 3.04 -10.71
C PRO A 52 -6.42 4.31 -11.39
N LEU A 53 -6.67 4.40 -12.69
CA LEU A 53 -6.40 5.62 -13.48
C LEU A 53 -7.34 6.75 -13.07
N GLU A 54 -6.98 7.99 -13.45
CA GLU A 54 -7.87 9.15 -13.27
C GLU A 54 -9.23 8.94 -13.96
N SER A 55 -10.25 9.37 -13.25
CA SER A 55 -11.65 9.33 -13.73
C SER A 55 -12.47 10.44 -13.07
N ASP A 56 -13.67 10.67 -13.55
CA ASP A 56 -14.59 11.64 -12.92
C ASP A 56 -15.41 11.02 -11.76
N THR A 57 -15.24 9.74 -11.50
CA THR A 57 -16.00 8.99 -10.49
C THR A 57 -15.12 8.33 -9.45
N LEU A 58 -15.72 8.01 -8.29
CA LEU A 58 -15.08 7.20 -7.27
C LEU A 58 -14.88 5.78 -7.77
N THR A 59 -13.66 5.27 -7.64
CA THR A 59 -13.32 3.89 -8.03
C THR A 59 -13.19 3.00 -6.80
N LYS A 60 -13.95 1.89 -6.76
CA LYS A 60 -13.83 0.91 -5.69
C LYS A 60 -12.49 0.19 -5.74
N VAL A 61 -11.84 0.08 -4.58
CA VAL A 61 -10.53 -0.57 -4.42
C VAL A 61 -10.57 -1.60 -3.30
N SER A 62 -9.55 -2.45 -3.20
CA SER A 62 -9.51 -3.57 -2.25
C SER A 62 -8.69 -3.27 -1.01
N TYR A 63 -7.65 -2.45 -1.14
CA TYR A 63 -6.77 -1.96 -0.08
C TYR A 63 -6.08 -0.68 -0.58
N PHE A 64 -5.19 -0.09 0.20
CA PHE A 64 -4.60 1.20 -0.14
C PHE A 64 -3.20 1.40 0.44
N ASN A 65 -2.46 2.34 -0.12
CA ASN A 65 -1.30 2.97 0.49
C ASN A 65 -1.75 4.16 1.34
N GLY A 66 -1.16 4.33 2.52
CA GLY A 66 -1.57 5.29 3.54
C GLY A 66 -1.20 6.77 3.28
N ASN A 67 -0.75 7.13 2.06
CA ASN A 67 -0.27 8.48 1.75
C ASN A 67 -1.36 9.56 1.94
N ILE A 68 -2.53 9.36 1.36
CA ILE A 68 -3.69 10.26 1.50
C ILE A 68 -4.93 9.40 1.77
N VAL A 69 -5.39 9.37 3.02
CA VAL A 69 -6.54 8.54 3.41
C VAL A 69 -7.40 9.28 4.42
N LEU A 70 -8.72 9.21 4.22
CA LEU A 70 -9.73 9.62 5.19
C LEU A 70 -10.45 8.37 5.68
N ILE A 71 -10.41 8.16 6.99
CA ILE A 71 -11.08 7.05 7.68
C ILE A 71 -12.21 7.66 8.51
N PRO A 72 -13.48 7.42 8.16
CA PRO A 72 -14.61 7.87 8.97
C PRO A 72 -14.64 7.22 10.35
N SER A 73 -15.17 7.92 11.36
CA SER A 73 -15.30 7.41 12.74
C SER A 73 -16.00 6.05 12.80
N ALA A 74 -17.07 5.87 12.05
CA ALA A 74 -17.80 4.59 11.99
C ALA A 74 -16.92 3.40 11.56
N VAL A 75 -15.91 3.61 10.71
CA VAL A 75 -14.93 2.59 10.33
C VAL A 75 -13.93 2.40 11.46
N PHE A 76 -13.41 3.50 12.00
CA PHE A 76 -12.44 3.47 13.10
C PHE A 76 -12.99 2.77 14.34
N ASP A 77 -14.22 3.07 14.75
CA ASP A 77 -14.88 2.48 15.91
C ASP A 77 -15.02 0.96 15.79
N LYS A 78 -15.17 0.44 14.56
CA LYS A 78 -15.30 -1.00 14.30
C LYS A 78 -13.96 -1.71 14.12
N ILE A 79 -13.00 -1.08 13.45
CA ILE A 79 -11.72 -1.69 13.03
C ILE A 79 -10.60 -1.39 14.04
N GLY A 80 -10.71 -0.27 14.76
CA GLY A 80 -9.68 0.21 15.68
C GLY A 80 -8.51 0.86 14.95
N MET A 81 -7.33 0.81 15.57
CA MET A 81 -6.10 1.40 15.06
C MET A 81 -5.37 0.49 14.06
N LEU A 82 -4.32 1.04 13.45
CA LEU A 82 -3.30 0.25 12.73
C LEU A 82 -2.72 -0.80 13.69
N ASP A 83 -2.43 -1.99 13.16
CA ASP A 83 -1.84 -3.07 13.96
C ASP A 83 -0.35 -2.77 14.20
N SER A 84 0.02 -2.62 15.48
CA SER A 84 1.40 -2.32 15.92
C SER A 84 2.41 -3.43 15.62
N TYR A 85 1.96 -4.59 15.16
CA TYR A 85 2.84 -5.65 14.68
C TYR A 85 3.62 -5.22 13.43
N PHE A 86 3.06 -4.33 12.62
CA PHE A 86 3.72 -3.79 11.42
C PHE A 86 4.55 -2.56 11.77
N SER A 87 5.84 -2.63 11.49
CA SER A 87 6.78 -1.58 11.87
C SER A 87 6.77 -0.38 10.92
N HIS A 88 6.45 -0.57 9.63
CA HIS A 88 6.44 0.51 8.63
C HIS A 88 5.48 0.25 7.47
N SER A 89 5.83 -0.66 6.59
CA SER A 89 5.06 -0.93 5.37
C SER A 89 4.07 -2.06 5.56
N LYS A 90 2.93 -2.16 5.20
CA LYS A 90 1.87 -3.21 5.28
C LYS A 90 0.80 -2.94 6.33
N GLY A 91 1.02 -2.03 7.29
CA GLY A 91 -0.01 -1.68 8.27
C GLY A 91 -1.23 -1.08 7.59
N ASP A 92 -1.04 -0.23 6.58
CA ASP A 92 -2.08 0.35 5.74
C ASP A 92 -2.81 -0.72 4.89
N PHE A 93 -2.07 -1.68 4.32
CA PHE A 93 -2.65 -2.80 3.58
C PHE A 93 -3.49 -3.69 4.50
N ASP A 94 -2.95 -4.04 5.69
CA ASP A 94 -3.67 -4.81 6.69
C ASP A 94 -4.95 -4.09 7.13
N TYR A 95 -4.88 -2.79 7.37
CA TYR A 95 -6.03 -1.99 7.78
C TYR A 95 -7.13 -2.01 6.72
N GLY A 96 -6.78 -1.75 5.47
CA GLY A 96 -7.73 -1.81 4.35
C GLY A 96 -8.37 -3.19 4.19
N MET A 97 -7.57 -4.26 4.31
CA MET A 97 -8.07 -5.64 4.21
C MET A 97 -8.97 -6.02 5.41
N ARG A 98 -8.66 -5.55 6.64
CA ARG A 98 -9.53 -5.74 7.81
C ARG A 98 -10.85 -5.01 7.63
N ALA A 99 -10.81 -3.77 7.17
CA ALA A 99 -12.01 -2.99 6.89
C ALA A 99 -12.89 -3.66 5.82
N SER A 100 -12.29 -4.12 4.72
CA SER A 100 -13.02 -4.86 3.67
C SER A 100 -13.66 -6.16 4.20
N LYS A 101 -12.95 -6.92 5.04
CA LYS A 101 -13.50 -8.13 5.68
C LYS A 101 -14.65 -7.84 6.66
N ALA A 102 -14.63 -6.66 7.28
CA ALA A 102 -15.71 -6.20 8.16
C ALA A 102 -16.91 -5.59 7.39
N GLY A 103 -16.88 -5.60 6.06
CA GLY A 103 -17.96 -5.13 5.20
C GLY A 103 -17.89 -3.67 4.80
N PHE A 104 -16.82 -2.95 5.16
CA PHE A 104 -16.63 -1.58 4.71
C PHE A 104 -16.06 -1.53 3.30
N GLU A 105 -16.55 -0.57 2.52
CA GLU A 105 -16.02 -0.29 1.20
C GLU A 105 -14.85 0.69 1.27
N ILE A 106 -13.99 0.63 0.25
CA ILE A 106 -12.87 1.54 0.07
C ILE A 106 -13.00 2.14 -1.33
N PHE A 107 -12.94 3.46 -1.43
CA PHE A 107 -13.01 4.16 -2.71
C PHE A 107 -11.82 5.08 -2.89
N GLN A 108 -11.23 5.06 -4.07
CA GLN A 108 -10.29 6.07 -4.50
C GLN A 108 -11.03 7.23 -5.18
N VAL A 109 -10.68 8.47 -4.81
CA VAL A 109 -11.12 9.67 -5.54
C VAL A 109 -10.54 9.61 -6.94
N GLY A 110 -11.36 9.91 -7.93
CA GLY A 110 -10.97 9.78 -9.33
C GLY A 110 -9.84 10.71 -9.76
N LYS A 111 -9.66 11.86 -9.09
CA LYS A 111 -8.58 12.81 -9.36
C LYS A 111 -7.36 12.55 -8.46
N TYR A 112 -6.16 12.83 -8.97
CA TYR A 112 -4.97 12.80 -8.13
C TYR A 112 -4.93 14.00 -7.18
N LEU A 113 -4.70 13.71 -5.90
CA LEU A 113 -4.84 14.68 -4.82
C LEU A 113 -3.49 15.16 -4.26
N GLY A 114 -2.38 14.63 -4.75
CA GLY A 114 -1.06 15.04 -4.28
C GLY A 114 0.08 14.49 -5.12
N TYR A 115 1.29 14.76 -4.64
CA TYR A 115 2.54 14.33 -5.23
C TYR A 115 3.39 13.62 -4.18
N CYS A 116 4.00 12.51 -4.57
CA CYS A 116 4.95 11.76 -3.77
C CYS A 116 5.75 10.83 -4.70
N ASP A 117 7.07 10.89 -4.68
CA ASP A 117 7.89 10.04 -5.52
C ASP A 117 7.99 8.61 -4.95
N LEU A 118 8.17 7.64 -5.83
CA LEU A 118 8.56 6.29 -5.43
C LEU A 118 9.99 6.30 -4.90
N HIS A 119 10.22 5.70 -3.76
CA HIS A 119 11.55 5.67 -3.12
C HIS A 119 12.62 4.93 -3.95
N SER A 120 12.26 3.91 -4.71
CA SER A 120 13.15 3.25 -5.68
C SER A 120 12.35 2.31 -6.58
N ARG A 121 12.86 2.10 -7.82
CA ARG A 121 12.27 1.17 -8.79
C ARG A 121 12.50 -0.30 -8.41
N ILE A 122 13.59 -0.57 -7.70
CA ILE A 122 13.94 -1.89 -7.17
C ILE A 122 14.27 -1.72 -5.70
N ASP A 123 13.60 -2.49 -4.86
CA ASP A 123 13.88 -2.48 -3.42
C ASP A 123 15.31 -2.91 -3.14
N LYS A 124 16.02 -2.14 -2.32
CA LYS A 124 17.45 -2.34 -2.02
C LYS A 124 17.76 -3.73 -1.43
N TRP A 125 16.79 -4.36 -0.73
CA TRP A 125 16.95 -5.70 -0.16
C TRP A 125 16.95 -6.82 -1.22
N CYS A 126 16.51 -6.56 -2.45
CA CYS A 126 16.53 -7.51 -3.57
C CYS A 126 17.21 -6.95 -4.84
N ASP A 127 18.04 -5.92 -4.72
CA ASP A 127 18.83 -5.37 -5.82
C ASP A 127 20.08 -6.23 -6.05
N PRO A 128 20.27 -6.81 -7.25
CA PRO A 128 21.43 -7.64 -7.57
C PRO A 128 22.76 -6.88 -7.50
N ASN A 129 22.77 -5.54 -7.63
CA ASN A 129 23.96 -4.71 -7.56
C ASN A 129 24.44 -4.46 -6.10
N ILE A 130 23.62 -4.82 -5.11
CA ILE A 130 23.98 -4.66 -3.70
C ILE A 130 24.54 -5.98 -3.16
N PRO A 131 25.67 -5.97 -2.43
CA PRO A 131 26.24 -7.18 -1.81
C PRO A 131 25.26 -7.89 -0.88
N PHE A 132 25.29 -9.23 -0.85
CA PHE A 132 24.33 -10.05 -0.11
C PHE A 132 24.20 -9.65 1.38
N LYS A 133 25.33 -9.46 2.10
CA LYS A 133 25.30 -9.04 3.52
C LYS A 133 24.49 -7.76 3.74
N LYS A 134 24.60 -6.82 2.81
CA LYS A 134 23.86 -5.54 2.87
C LYS A 134 22.39 -5.75 2.55
N ARG A 135 22.06 -6.55 1.53
CA ARG A 135 20.67 -6.94 1.21
C ARG A 135 19.99 -7.62 2.39
N TRP A 136 20.68 -8.59 3.01
CA TRP A 136 20.19 -9.30 4.18
C TRP A 136 19.85 -8.36 5.34
N LYS A 137 20.75 -7.43 5.66
CA LYS A 137 20.49 -6.41 6.67
C LYS A 137 19.26 -5.56 6.30
N MET A 138 19.19 -5.09 5.05
CA MET A 138 18.08 -4.24 4.56
C MET A 138 16.75 -4.98 4.56
N LEU A 139 16.73 -6.28 4.26
CA LEU A 139 15.54 -7.11 4.29
C LEU A 139 14.82 -7.06 5.64
N HIS A 140 15.57 -7.05 6.74
CA HIS A 140 15.03 -7.10 8.10
C HIS A 140 14.78 -5.72 8.73
N LEU A 141 15.10 -4.63 8.02
CA LEU A 141 14.77 -3.28 8.49
C LEU A 141 13.26 -2.99 8.32
N PRO A 142 12.68 -2.09 9.15
CA PRO A 142 11.28 -1.69 9.04
C PRO A 142 10.86 -1.25 7.63
N ASN A 143 11.68 -0.46 6.97
CA ASN A 143 11.48 0.01 5.59
C ASN A 143 11.97 -0.97 4.51
N GLY A 144 12.35 -2.19 4.90
CA GLY A 144 12.68 -3.29 3.99
C GLY A 144 11.45 -4.15 3.64
N MET A 145 11.62 -5.47 3.76
CA MET A 145 10.53 -6.43 3.61
C MET A 145 10.60 -7.48 4.73
N PRO A 146 10.39 -7.11 6.01
CA PRO A 146 10.56 -8.03 7.13
C PRO A 146 9.78 -9.33 6.91
N PRO A 147 10.47 -10.51 6.87
CA PRO A 147 9.82 -11.76 6.51
C PRO A 147 8.71 -12.17 7.48
N HIS A 148 8.87 -11.87 8.78
CA HIS A 148 7.86 -12.15 9.80
C HIS A 148 6.57 -11.34 9.58
N GLU A 149 6.67 -10.06 9.21
CA GLU A 149 5.50 -9.23 8.88
C GLU A 149 4.83 -9.71 7.59
N THR A 150 5.62 -10.11 6.59
CA THR A 150 5.10 -10.70 5.35
C THR A 150 4.35 -12.00 5.64
N PHE A 151 4.88 -12.86 6.50
CA PHE A 151 4.21 -14.07 6.95
C PHE A 151 2.92 -13.76 7.68
N TYR A 152 2.96 -12.84 8.64
CA TYR A 152 1.80 -12.48 9.47
C TYR A 152 0.66 -11.90 8.61
N LEU A 153 0.94 -10.96 7.71
CA LEU A 153 -0.04 -10.39 6.78
C LEU A 153 -0.70 -11.49 5.93
N ASN A 154 0.12 -12.33 5.30
CA ASN A 154 -0.39 -13.38 4.43
C ASN A 154 -1.20 -14.44 5.19
N ARG A 155 -0.75 -14.84 6.39
CA ARG A 155 -1.50 -15.77 7.24
C ARG A 155 -2.87 -15.22 7.61
N ARG A 156 -2.95 -13.93 7.99
CA ARG A 156 -4.20 -13.27 8.39
C ARG A 156 -5.20 -13.15 7.24
N HIS A 157 -4.71 -12.84 6.03
CA HIS A 157 -5.59 -12.47 4.93
C HIS A 157 -5.79 -13.58 3.90
N TYR A 158 -4.82 -14.46 3.70
CA TYR A 158 -4.78 -15.46 2.62
C TYR A 158 -4.53 -16.90 3.10
N GLY A 159 -4.31 -17.10 4.39
CA GLY A 159 -4.10 -18.41 5.00
C GLY A 159 -2.64 -18.87 5.05
N ILE A 160 -2.43 -20.03 5.70
CA ILE A 160 -1.08 -20.52 6.05
C ILE A 160 -0.23 -20.87 4.81
N LEU A 161 -0.82 -21.47 3.78
CA LEU A 161 -0.09 -21.86 2.57
C LEU A 161 0.47 -20.63 1.84
N SER A 162 -0.34 -19.57 1.71
CA SER A 162 0.11 -18.29 1.16
C SER A 162 1.22 -17.67 2.02
N ALA A 163 1.08 -17.71 3.34
CA ALA A 163 2.08 -17.18 4.25
C ALA A 163 3.45 -17.86 4.09
N VAL A 164 3.46 -19.20 4.06
CA VAL A 164 4.70 -19.98 3.85
C VAL A 164 5.30 -19.69 2.47
N PHE A 165 4.48 -19.68 1.43
CA PHE A 165 4.94 -19.39 0.06
C PHE A 165 5.60 -18.01 -0.02
N HIS A 166 4.95 -16.97 0.48
CA HIS A 166 5.50 -15.60 0.45
C HIS A 166 6.71 -15.43 1.36
N PHE A 167 6.73 -16.08 2.51
CA PHE A 167 7.90 -16.11 3.40
C PHE A 167 9.14 -16.69 2.68
N CYS A 168 9.00 -17.84 2.03
CA CYS A 168 10.07 -18.45 1.27
C CYS A 168 10.51 -17.60 0.07
N THR A 169 9.54 -17.04 -0.67
CA THR A 169 9.86 -16.23 -1.86
C THR A 169 10.59 -14.93 -1.51
N VAL A 170 10.33 -14.33 -0.35
CA VAL A 170 11.09 -13.16 0.13
C VAL A 170 12.58 -13.51 0.29
N TYR A 171 12.89 -14.62 0.91
CA TYR A 171 14.28 -15.08 1.05
C TYR A 171 14.91 -15.44 -0.30
N ILE A 172 14.19 -16.17 -1.16
CA ILE A 172 14.68 -16.49 -2.52
C ILE A 172 15.03 -15.21 -3.29
N ARG A 173 14.20 -14.19 -3.22
CA ARG A 173 14.47 -12.88 -3.86
C ARG A 173 15.70 -12.20 -3.27
N CYS A 174 15.93 -12.30 -1.97
CA CYS A 174 17.11 -11.76 -1.33
C CYS A 174 18.39 -12.52 -1.72
N PHE A 175 18.34 -13.87 -1.80
CA PHE A 175 19.48 -14.70 -2.16
C PHE A 175 19.80 -14.63 -3.66
N LEU A 176 18.77 -14.70 -4.51
CA LEU A 176 18.88 -14.82 -5.97
C LEU A 176 18.11 -13.69 -6.71
N PRO A 177 18.45 -12.41 -6.47
CA PRO A 177 17.69 -11.28 -6.99
C PRO A 177 17.68 -11.21 -8.52
N SER A 178 18.72 -11.72 -9.19
CA SER A 178 18.80 -11.70 -10.66
C SER A 178 17.75 -12.59 -11.32
N LEU A 179 17.36 -13.70 -10.69
CA LEU A 179 16.30 -14.59 -11.21
C LEU A 179 14.93 -13.89 -11.17
N TRP A 180 14.67 -13.12 -10.11
CA TRP A 180 13.43 -12.38 -9.95
C TRP A 180 13.32 -11.19 -10.90
N ASN A 181 14.39 -10.43 -11.08
CA ASN A 181 14.41 -9.24 -11.92
C ASN A 181 14.33 -9.55 -13.43
N ARG A 182 14.72 -10.74 -13.88
CA ARG A 182 14.50 -11.18 -15.27
C ARG A 182 13.02 -11.26 -15.63
N ARG A 183 12.16 -11.61 -14.66
CA ARG A 183 10.71 -11.76 -14.86
C ARG A 183 9.99 -10.42 -14.98
N ASN A 184 10.52 -9.35 -14.38
CA ASN A 184 9.92 -8.00 -14.34
C ASN A 184 10.48 -7.05 -15.41
N ARG A 185 11.32 -7.55 -16.34
CA ARG A 185 11.86 -6.77 -17.46
C ARG A 185 11.07 -6.91 -18.77
N LYS A 186 9.93 -7.62 -18.74
CA LYS A 186 9.04 -7.76 -19.91
C LYS A 186 7.81 -6.87 -19.74
#